data_5f2e042741267fa90ffcdc0b6202db20
#
_entry.id   5f2e042741267fa90ffcdc0b6202db20
#
_cell.length_a   1.000
_cell.length_b   1.000
_cell.length_c   1.000
_cell.angle_alpha   90.00
_cell.angle_beta   90.00
_cell.angle_gamma   90.00
#
_symmetry.space_group_name_H-M   'P 1'
#
loop_
_entity.id
_entity.type
_entity.pdbx_description
1 polymer ?
#
loop_
_entity_poly.entity_id
_entity_poly.type
_entity_poly.pdbx_seq_one_letter_code
_entity_poly.pdbx_strand_id
1 'polypeptide(L)'
;MDPGQTQHGKIASEFAKALVAGNFDQAHGMLSTGAKAKLDTAALRGKYLKMVGYFKSPPNFVQVLEATTEWPDKEPHDVGWAYAAIAGEGEGEAVAVVVSSEGGKHLIRYVTWGRP
;
A
#
# COMPACT_ATOMS: atom_id res chain seq x y z
N MET A 1 -2.71 9.95 17.74
CA MET A 1 -1.76 10.28 16.64
C MET A 1 -2.47 10.06 15.31
N ASP A 2 -2.29 10.98 14.39
CA ASP A 2 -2.79 10.83 13.02
C ASP A 2 -2.18 9.57 12.40
N PRO A 3 -2.97 8.65 11.82
CA PRO A 3 -2.44 7.44 11.18
C PRO A 3 -1.35 7.72 10.15
N GLY A 4 -1.47 8.81 9.41
CA GLY A 4 -0.47 9.19 8.41
C GLY A 4 0.85 9.68 8.99
N GLN A 5 0.93 9.92 10.30
CA GLN A 5 2.16 10.34 10.97
C GLN A 5 2.99 9.17 11.48
N THR A 6 2.43 7.96 11.53
CA THR A 6 3.17 6.78 11.93
C THR A 6 4.15 6.39 10.81
N GLN A 7 5.21 5.65 11.16
CA GLN A 7 6.20 5.22 10.18
C GLN A 7 5.56 4.32 9.12
N HIS A 8 4.76 3.35 9.53
CA HIS A 8 4.07 2.46 8.58
C HIS A 8 2.98 3.20 7.81
N GLY A 9 2.35 4.21 8.41
CA GLY A 9 1.38 5.07 7.69
C GLY A 9 2.06 5.89 6.59
N LYS A 10 3.25 6.41 6.86
CA LYS A 10 4.03 7.14 5.84
C LYS A 10 4.42 6.23 4.68
N ILE A 11 4.81 5.00 4.97
CA ILE A 11 5.15 4.00 3.95
C ILE A 11 3.92 3.68 3.11
N ALA A 12 2.75 3.46 3.74
CA ALA A 12 1.50 3.22 3.01
C ALA A 12 1.15 4.41 2.12
N SER A 13 1.32 5.64 2.61
CA SER A 13 1.06 6.85 1.84
C SER A 13 1.97 6.95 0.62
N GLU A 14 3.27 6.71 0.80
CA GLU A 14 4.24 6.74 -0.30
C GLU A 14 3.93 5.68 -1.35
N PHE A 15 3.58 4.47 -0.90
CA PHE A 15 3.21 3.38 -1.79
C PHE A 15 1.98 3.73 -2.62
N ALA A 16 0.91 4.19 -1.96
CA ALA A 16 -0.33 4.56 -2.64
C ALA A 16 -0.11 5.74 -3.60
N LYS A 17 0.68 6.74 -3.21
CA LYS A 17 1.00 7.87 -4.08
C LYS A 17 1.79 7.45 -5.30
N ALA A 18 2.72 6.51 -5.14
CA ALA A 18 3.48 5.97 -6.27
C ALA A 18 2.55 5.27 -7.26
N LEU A 19 1.58 4.49 -6.76
CA LEU A 19 0.58 3.84 -7.62
C LEU A 19 -0.24 4.87 -8.40
N VAL A 20 -0.76 5.88 -7.69
CA VAL A 20 -1.58 6.94 -8.30
C VAL A 20 -0.80 7.72 -9.36
N ALA A 21 0.49 7.96 -9.11
CA ALA A 21 1.35 8.66 -10.06
C ALA A 21 1.82 7.80 -11.23
N GLY A 22 1.53 6.51 -11.23
CA GLY A 22 2.00 5.59 -12.27
C GLY A 22 3.45 5.17 -12.10
N ASN A 23 4.04 5.41 -10.93
CA ASN A 23 5.43 5.06 -10.63
C ASN A 23 5.50 3.64 -10.08
N PHE A 24 5.19 2.65 -10.93
CA PHE A 24 5.08 1.26 -10.49
C PHE A 24 6.43 0.64 -10.11
N ASP A 25 7.52 1.08 -10.73
CA ASP A 25 8.86 0.63 -10.34
C ASP A 25 9.19 1.09 -8.92
N GLN A 26 8.84 2.32 -8.57
CA GLN A 26 9.04 2.85 -7.23
C GLN A 26 8.19 2.07 -6.21
N ALA A 27 6.91 1.85 -6.52
CA ALA A 27 6.02 1.08 -5.64
C ALA A 27 6.57 -0.33 -5.43
N HIS A 28 6.99 -1.00 -6.49
CA HIS A 28 7.55 -2.35 -6.42
C HIS A 28 8.84 -2.37 -5.57
N GLY A 29 9.65 -1.32 -5.68
CA GLY A 29 10.89 -1.19 -4.90
C GLY A 29 10.66 -1.13 -3.40
N MET A 30 9.44 -0.77 -2.96
CA MET A 30 9.08 -0.71 -1.54
C MET A 30 8.69 -2.07 -0.96
N LEU A 31 8.57 -3.11 -1.78
CA LEU A 31 8.20 -4.44 -1.34
C LEU A 31 9.38 -5.17 -0.72
N SER A 32 9.09 -6.09 0.20
CA SER A 32 10.09 -7.00 0.75
C SER A 32 10.59 -7.97 -0.31
N THR A 33 11.71 -8.64 -0.05
CA THR A 33 12.27 -9.64 -0.97
C THR A 33 11.25 -10.72 -1.30
N GLY A 34 10.54 -11.24 -0.28
CA GLY A 34 9.53 -12.27 -0.48
C GLY A 34 8.34 -11.79 -1.29
N ALA A 35 7.90 -10.55 -1.05
CA ALA A 35 6.79 -9.97 -1.80
C ALA A 35 7.18 -9.73 -3.26
N LYS A 36 8.40 -9.26 -3.53
CA LYS A 36 8.90 -9.08 -4.90
C LYS A 36 8.95 -10.40 -5.66
N ALA A 37 9.27 -11.49 -4.97
CA ALA A 37 9.33 -12.81 -5.60
C ALA A 37 7.97 -13.31 -6.06
N LYS A 38 6.89 -12.86 -5.39
CA LYS A 38 5.53 -13.28 -5.72
C LYS A 38 4.81 -12.31 -6.65
N LEU A 39 5.29 -11.06 -6.75
CA LEU A 39 4.59 -10.01 -7.46
C LEU A 39 5.61 -9.13 -8.17
N ASP A 40 5.78 -9.30 -9.47
CA ASP A 40 6.66 -8.44 -10.26
C ASP A 40 5.98 -7.09 -10.53
N THR A 41 6.72 -6.15 -11.13
CA THR A 41 6.22 -4.81 -11.40
C THR A 41 4.99 -4.83 -12.31
N ALA A 42 4.98 -5.69 -13.33
CA ALA A 42 3.84 -5.79 -14.25
C ALA A 42 2.60 -6.32 -13.54
N ALA A 43 2.76 -7.33 -12.67
CA ALA A 43 1.65 -7.88 -11.91
C ALA A 43 1.11 -6.88 -10.89
N LEU A 44 2.00 -6.12 -10.24
CA LEU A 44 1.62 -5.06 -9.31
C LEU A 44 0.78 -3.99 -10.03
N ARG A 45 1.27 -3.54 -11.20
CA ARG A 45 0.54 -2.58 -12.03
C ARG A 45 -0.84 -3.11 -12.39
N GLY A 46 -0.91 -4.39 -12.80
CA GLY A 46 -2.18 -5.03 -13.17
C GLY A 46 -3.18 -5.06 -12.03
N LYS A 47 -2.72 -5.35 -10.81
CA LYS A 47 -3.61 -5.35 -9.65
C LYS A 47 -4.16 -3.96 -9.35
N TYR A 48 -3.32 -2.94 -9.44
CA TYR A 48 -3.76 -1.57 -9.24
C TYR A 48 -4.77 -1.14 -10.30
N LEU A 49 -4.45 -1.34 -11.58
CA LEU A 49 -5.32 -0.95 -12.68
C LEU A 49 -6.67 -1.66 -12.63
N LYS A 50 -6.68 -2.94 -12.24
CA LYS A 50 -7.93 -3.69 -12.08
C LYS A 50 -8.77 -3.10 -10.95
N MET A 51 -8.13 -2.72 -9.84
CA MET A 51 -8.82 -2.16 -8.68
C MET A 51 -9.51 -0.84 -9.02
N VAL A 52 -8.83 0.05 -9.73
CA VAL A 52 -9.37 1.39 -10.06
C VAL A 52 -10.00 1.47 -11.43
N GLY A 53 -10.15 0.32 -12.12
CA GLY A 53 -10.63 0.29 -13.51
C GLY A 53 -12.04 0.81 -13.73
N TYR A 54 -12.87 0.84 -12.67
CA TYR A 54 -14.22 1.39 -12.79
C TYR A 54 -14.28 2.91 -12.56
N PHE A 55 -13.17 3.53 -12.17
CA PHE A 55 -13.13 4.98 -11.97
C PHE A 55 -13.34 5.69 -13.30
N LYS A 56 -14.16 6.75 -13.28
CA LYS A 56 -14.45 7.56 -14.48
C LYS A 56 -13.26 8.42 -14.90
N SER A 57 -12.42 8.79 -13.92
CA SER A 57 -11.19 9.53 -14.16
C SER A 57 -10.11 9.00 -13.23
N PRO A 58 -8.82 9.21 -13.55
CA PRO A 58 -7.74 8.69 -12.71
C PRO A 58 -7.84 9.17 -11.27
N PRO A 59 -7.53 8.31 -10.29
CA PRO A 59 -7.45 8.75 -8.89
C PRO A 59 -6.44 9.88 -8.72
N ASN A 60 -6.75 10.81 -7.82
CA ASN A 60 -5.90 11.97 -7.56
C ASN A 60 -5.73 12.29 -6.08
N PHE A 61 -6.21 11.41 -5.19
CA PHE A 61 -6.19 11.66 -3.75
C PHE A 61 -5.80 10.41 -3.00
N VAL A 62 -4.92 10.58 -2.01
CA VAL A 62 -4.48 9.50 -1.12
C VAL A 62 -4.56 10.00 0.31
N GLN A 63 -5.15 9.18 1.20
CA GLN A 63 -5.21 9.51 2.61
C GLN A 63 -5.09 8.23 3.44
N VAL A 64 -4.17 8.20 4.39
CA VAL A 64 -4.07 7.10 5.34
C VAL A 64 -5.16 7.28 6.38
N LEU A 65 -6.07 6.32 6.45
CA LEU A 65 -7.24 6.37 7.34
C LEU A 65 -7.03 5.61 8.64
N GLU A 66 -6.15 4.61 8.64
CA GLU A 66 -5.96 3.75 9.79
C GLU A 66 -4.53 3.22 9.81
N ALA A 67 -3.97 3.09 11.01
CA ALA A 67 -2.65 2.49 11.20
C ALA A 67 -2.62 1.85 12.59
N THR A 68 -2.01 0.66 12.68
CA THR A 68 -1.93 -0.07 13.94
C THR A 68 -0.63 -0.86 14.01
N THR A 69 -0.23 -1.19 15.22
CA THR A 69 0.92 -2.07 15.45
C THR A 69 0.47 -3.49 15.84
N GLU A 70 -0.84 -3.72 16.00
CA GLU A 70 -1.39 -5.02 16.37
C GLU A 70 -2.58 -5.37 15.47
N TRP A 71 -2.58 -6.57 14.89
CA TRP A 71 -3.68 -7.11 14.09
C TRP A 71 -3.58 -8.64 14.09
N PRO A 72 -4.68 -9.37 13.71
CA PRO A 72 -4.75 -10.83 13.89
C PRO A 72 -3.66 -11.65 13.21
N ASP A 73 -3.22 -11.26 12.01
CA ASP A 73 -2.26 -12.04 11.22
C ASP A 73 -0.83 -11.52 11.33
N LYS A 74 -0.54 -10.75 12.35
CA LYS A 74 0.80 -10.19 12.55
C LYS A 74 1.85 -11.27 12.74
N GLU A 75 2.98 -11.13 12.04
CA GLU A 75 4.14 -12.00 12.13
C GLU A 75 5.27 -11.34 12.93
N PRO A 76 6.27 -12.13 13.42
CA PRO A 76 7.29 -11.59 14.34
C PRO A 76 8.08 -10.39 13.82
N HIS A 77 8.33 -10.29 12.51
CA HIS A 77 9.11 -9.18 11.94
C HIS A 77 8.24 -8.01 11.49
N ASP A 78 6.93 -8.13 11.65
CA ASP A 78 6.01 -7.06 11.25
C ASP A 78 6.07 -5.91 12.23
N VAL A 79 6.11 -4.68 11.71
CA VAL A 79 6.19 -3.48 12.52
C VAL A 79 4.92 -2.64 12.48
N GLY A 80 4.09 -2.79 11.47
CA GLY A 80 2.84 -2.05 11.39
C GLY A 80 1.97 -2.46 10.22
N TRP A 81 0.69 -2.14 10.35
CA TRP A 81 -0.32 -2.28 9.31
C TRP A 81 -0.93 -0.91 9.08
N ALA A 82 -1.19 -0.56 7.82
CA ALA A 82 -1.81 0.72 7.50
C ALA A 82 -2.76 0.59 6.31
N TYR A 83 -3.82 1.38 6.35
CA TYR A 83 -4.89 1.37 5.36
C TYR A 83 -4.93 2.75 4.71
N ALA A 84 -4.71 2.81 3.39
CA ALA A 84 -4.65 4.04 2.64
C ALA A 84 -5.77 4.09 1.62
N ALA A 85 -6.61 5.13 1.70
CA ALA A 85 -7.64 5.40 0.71
C ALA A 85 -7.02 5.97 -0.56
N ILE A 86 -7.54 5.54 -1.69
CA ILE A 86 -7.19 6.05 -3.02
C ILE A 86 -8.49 6.49 -3.66
N ALA A 87 -8.63 7.78 -3.96
CA ALA A 87 -9.91 8.33 -4.39
C ALA A 87 -9.78 9.20 -5.63
N GLY A 88 -10.86 9.26 -6.37
CA GLY A 88 -11.08 10.19 -7.48
C GLY A 88 -12.41 10.88 -7.29
N GLU A 89 -12.96 11.44 -8.38
CA GLU A 89 -14.26 12.11 -8.33
C GLU A 89 -15.39 11.08 -8.15
N GLY A 90 -15.95 11.01 -6.95
CA GLY A 90 -17.09 10.16 -6.66
C GLY A 90 -16.77 8.68 -6.47
N GLU A 91 -15.51 8.27 -6.61
CA GLU A 91 -15.10 6.87 -6.43
C GLU A 91 -13.96 6.77 -5.44
N GLY A 92 -13.91 5.64 -4.73
CA GLY A 92 -12.85 5.38 -3.77
C GLY A 92 -12.54 3.91 -3.66
N GLU A 93 -11.26 3.64 -3.54
CA GLU A 93 -10.72 2.32 -3.22
C GLU A 93 -9.68 2.46 -2.13
N ALA A 94 -9.03 1.36 -1.78
CA ALA A 94 -8.02 1.40 -0.75
C ALA A 94 -7.02 0.27 -0.92
N VAL A 95 -5.83 0.49 -0.38
CA VAL A 95 -4.85 -0.58 -0.21
C VAL A 95 -4.46 -0.65 1.26
N ALA A 96 -4.31 -1.84 1.77
CA ALA A 96 -3.77 -2.06 3.10
C ALA A 96 -2.41 -2.72 2.95
N VAL A 97 -1.42 -2.23 3.71
CA VAL A 97 -0.07 -2.77 3.64
C VAL A 97 0.37 -3.26 5.01
N VAL A 98 1.10 -4.37 5.01
CA VAL A 98 1.81 -4.85 6.19
C VAL A 98 3.28 -4.49 5.98
N VAL A 99 3.81 -3.70 6.91
CA VAL A 99 5.21 -3.27 6.89
C VAL A 99 6.00 -4.15 7.84
N SER A 100 7.11 -4.69 7.36
CA SER A 100 7.98 -5.55 8.16
C SER A 100 9.42 -5.05 8.12
N SER A 101 10.22 -5.52 9.07
CA SER A 101 11.65 -5.21 9.13
C SER A 101 12.42 -6.26 8.35
N GLU A 102 13.27 -5.84 7.43
CA GLU A 102 14.12 -6.72 6.64
C GLU A 102 15.47 -6.04 6.41
N GLY A 103 16.52 -6.63 6.95
CA GLY A 103 17.87 -6.10 6.77
C GLY A 103 18.04 -4.66 7.25
N GLY A 104 17.37 -4.29 8.35
CA GLY A 104 17.42 -2.94 8.88
C GLY A 104 16.53 -1.94 8.16
N LYS A 105 15.74 -2.40 7.18
CA LYS A 105 14.82 -1.56 6.41
C LYS A 105 13.38 -1.95 6.72
N HIS A 106 12.48 -0.98 6.57
CA HIS A 106 11.04 -1.23 6.68
C HIS A 106 10.47 -1.35 5.27
N LEU A 107 10.02 -2.56 4.93
CA LEU A 107 9.54 -2.90 3.59
C LEU A 107 8.14 -3.48 3.68
N ILE A 108 7.40 -3.43 2.58
CA ILE A 108 6.03 -3.95 2.53
C ILE A 108 6.08 -5.45 2.25
N ARG A 109 5.60 -6.24 3.21
CA ARG A 109 5.55 -7.69 3.11
C ARG A 109 4.30 -8.18 2.39
N TYR A 110 3.19 -7.47 2.51
CA TYR A 110 1.92 -7.90 1.97
C TYR A 110 1.03 -6.70 1.65
N VAL A 111 0.30 -6.79 0.55
CA VAL A 111 -0.66 -5.77 0.13
C VAL A 111 -2.02 -6.42 -0.04
N THR A 112 -3.05 -5.83 0.58
CA THR A 112 -4.43 -6.18 0.32
C THR A 112 -5.01 -5.11 -0.61
N TRP A 113 -5.53 -5.54 -1.75
CA TRP A 113 -6.04 -4.65 -2.78
C TRP A 113 -7.56 -4.54 -2.67
N GLY A 114 -8.05 -3.31 -2.62
CA GLY A 114 -9.46 -3.03 -2.56
C GLY A 114 -9.97 -2.79 -1.14
N ARG A 115 -11.17 -2.20 -1.06
CA ARG A 115 -11.85 -1.99 0.22
C ARG A 115 -12.36 -3.30 0.79
N PRO A 116 -12.43 -3.42 2.12
CA PRO A 116 -13.03 -4.60 2.74
C PRO A 116 -14.51 -4.73 2.39
#